data_36ca5989c5f097bdab26f869ca43d8a4
#
_entry.id   36ca5989c5f097bdab26f869ca43d8a4
#
_cell.length_a   1.000
_cell.length_b   1.000
_cell.length_c   1.000
_cell.angle_alpha   90.00
_cell.angle_beta   90.00
_cell.angle_gamma   90.00
#
_symmetry.space_group_name_H-M   'P 1'
#
loop_
_entity.id
_entity.type
_entity.pdbx_description
1 polymer ?
#
loop_
_entity_poly.entity_id
_entity_poly.type
_entity_poly.pdbx_seq_one_letter_code
_entity_poly.pdbx_strand_id
1 'polypeptide(L)'
;MAPERVRSRVLSAFKLRGLLLRGEAIKYLTEALQSTNELELEDILEKIIDAVEKQPLSSNMIERSVVETAVQECSQSVDETILLMTNHPTPNLFGTARDKAELYRERYTILHQRTHRHELFTPPVIGSQPDESGSKFQLKTIETLLGSTTKIGDVIVLGMITQLKEGKFFLEDPTGTVQLDLSKAQFHSGLYTEACFVLAEGWFEDQVFHVNAFGFPPTEPSSTTRAYYGNINFFGGPSNTSVKTSTKLKQLEDENKDAMFVFVSDVWLDQMEVLEKLHTMFSGYSPAPPTCFILCGNFSSAPYGKNQVQALKDSLKTLADIICEYPNIHQSSRFVFVPGPEDPGFGSILPRPPLAESITNEFRQRVPFSVFTTNPCRIQYCTQEIIIFREDLVNKMCRNCVRFPSSNLDIPNHFIKTILSQGHLTPLPLYICPVYWAYDYTLRVYPVPDLLVIADKYDPFTVTNTECLCINPGSFPRSGFSFKVFYPSNKTVEDSKLQGF
;
A
#
# COMPACT_ATOMS: atom_id res chain seq x y z
N MET A 1 10.00 -39.64 -14.03
CA MET A 1 9.90 -39.99 -15.49
C MET A 1 11.23 -39.75 -16.21
N ALA A 2 11.47 -40.43 -17.35
CA ALA A 2 12.64 -40.10 -18.17
C ALA A 2 12.53 -38.66 -18.72
N PRO A 3 13.60 -37.85 -18.67
CA PRO A 3 13.56 -36.44 -19.11
C PRO A 3 13.06 -36.23 -20.54
N GLU A 4 13.36 -37.13 -21.44
CA GLU A 4 12.90 -37.06 -22.84
C GLU A 4 11.39 -37.20 -22.99
N ARG A 5 10.75 -37.98 -22.12
CA ARG A 5 9.30 -38.21 -22.12
C ARG A 5 8.57 -37.00 -21.60
N VAL A 6 9.10 -36.37 -20.54
CA VAL A 6 8.57 -35.10 -20.03
C VAL A 6 8.68 -34.00 -21.07
N ARG A 7 9.84 -33.88 -21.71
CA ARG A 7 10.12 -32.92 -22.77
C ARG A 7 9.13 -33.05 -23.94
N SER A 8 8.88 -34.27 -24.37
CA SER A 8 7.94 -34.54 -25.47
C SER A 8 6.53 -34.13 -25.12
N ARG A 9 6.05 -34.41 -23.91
CA ARG A 9 4.72 -34.02 -23.44
C ARG A 9 4.58 -32.51 -23.29
N VAL A 10 5.59 -31.84 -22.73
CA VAL A 10 5.64 -30.38 -22.61
C VAL A 10 5.51 -29.71 -23.98
N LEU A 11 6.30 -30.15 -24.96
CA LEU A 11 6.27 -29.62 -26.31
C LEU A 11 4.90 -29.83 -26.99
N SER A 12 4.32 -31.01 -26.84
CA SER A 12 3.01 -31.33 -27.41
C SER A 12 1.90 -30.48 -26.81
N ALA A 13 1.88 -30.31 -25.48
CA ALA A 13 0.86 -29.56 -24.78
C ALA A 13 0.87 -28.06 -25.18
N PHE A 14 2.03 -27.43 -25.22
CA PHE A 14 2.14 -26.03 -25.65
C PHE A 14 1.80 -25.85 -27.13
N LYS A 15 2.23 -26.78 -27.98
CA LYS A 15 1.92 -26.72 -29.42
C LYS A 15 0.42 -26.85 -29.72
N LEU A 16 -0.32 -27.64 -28.95
CA LEU A 16 -1.77 -27.77 -29.08
C LEU A 16 -2.50 -26.44 -28.80
N ARG A 17 -1.95 -25.57 -27.98
CA ARG A 17 -2.48 -24.22 -27.70
C ARG A 17 -1.87 -23.13 -28.61
N GLY A 18 -1.09 -23.52 -29.64
CA GLY A 18 -0.47 -22.57 -30.57
C GLY A 18 0.71 -21.81 -30.01
N LEU A 19 1.27 -22.26 -28.89
CA LEU A 19 2.43 -21.65 -28.22
C LEU A 19 3.71 -22.41 -28.56
N LEU A 20 4.80 -21.68 -28.78
CA LEU A 20 6.12 -22.24 -29.07
C LEU A 20 7.08 -21.87 -27.95
N LEU A 21 7.77 -22.84 -27.41
CA LEU A 21 8.74 -22.63 -26.32
C LEU A 21 10.15 -22.41 -26.86
N ARG A 22 10.88 -21.43 -26.32
CA ARG A 22 12.32 -21.30 -26.54
C ARG A 22 13.08 -22.42 -25.83
N GLY A 23 14.27 -22.74 -26.31
CA GLY A 23 15.09 -23.84 -25.78
C GLY A 23 15.34 -23.78 -24.27
N GLU A 24 15.56 -22.58 -23.74
CA GLU A 24 15.74 -22.33 -22.31
C GLU A 24 14.44 -22.58 -21.49
N ALA A 25 13.28 -22.23 -22.04
CA ALA A 25 11.98 -22.49 -21.44
C ALA A 25 11.66 -23.99 -21.40
N ILE A 26 12.00 -24.71 -22.48
CA ILE A 26 11.84 -26.18 -22.57
C ILE A 26 12.71 -26.85 -21.50
N LYS A 27 13.95 -26.44 -21.38
CA LYS A 27 14.90 -27.00 -20.40
C LYS A 27 14.37 -26.80 -18.98
N TYR A 28 13.97 -25.58 -18.65
CA TYR A 28 13.42 -25.24 -17.34
C TYR A 28 12.18 -26.07 -16.97
N LEU A 29 11.19 -26.16 -17.88
CA LEU A 29 9.98 -26.96 -17.66
C LEU A 29 10.29 -28.46 -17.51
N THR A 30 11.20 -28.97 -18.31
CA THR A 30 11.61 -30.39 -18.24
C THR A 30 12.23 -30.71 -16.88
N GLU A 31 13.10 -29.84 -16.39
CA GLU A 31 13.74 -29.98 -15.07
C GLU A 31 12.69 -29.80 -13.92
N ALA A 32 11.83 -28.80 -14.01
CA ALA A 32 10.83 -28.53 -12.98
C ALA A 32 9.79 -29.66 -12.84
N LEU A 33 9.42 -30.31 -13.95
CA LEU A 33 8.37 -31.32 -13.97
C LEU A 33 8.91 -32.78 -13.90
N GLN A 34 10.22 -32.96 -13.84
CA GLN A 34 10.84 -34.27 -13.85
C GLN A 34 10.44 -35.19 -12.68
N SER A 35 10.17 -34.59 -11.52
CA SER A 35 9.74 -35.27 -10.29
C SER A 35 8.24 -35.52 -10.22
N THR A 36 7.45 -34.98 -11.15
CA THR A 36 5.98 -35.07 -11.14
C THR A 36 5.48 -36.46 -11.53
N ASN A 37 4.40 -36.91 -10.90
CA ASN A 37 3.73 -38.16 -11.20
C ASN A 37 3.13 -38.13 -12.63
N GLU A 38 3.19 -39.21 -13.34
CA GLU A 38 2.70 -39.30 -14.73
C GLU A 38 1.20 -39.00 -14.84
N LEU A 39 0.42 -39.38 -13.84
CA LEU A 39 -1.04 -39.13 -13.81
C LEU A 39 -1.41 -37.65 -13.57
N GLU A 40 -0.55 -36.89 -12.92
CA GLU A 40 -0.77 -35.49 -12.58
C GLU A 40 -0.15 -34.52 -13.59
N LEU A 41 0.73 -35.02 -14.46
CA LEU A 41 1.51 -34.20 -15.38
C LEU A 41 0.66 -33.40 -16.35
N GLU A 42 -0.40 -34.02 -16.88
CA GLU A 42 -1.31 -33.33 -17.82
C GLU A 42 -2.09 -32.22 -17.17
N ASP A 43 -2.63 -32.43 -15.97
CA ASP A 43 -3.34 -31.41 -15.20
C ASP A 43 -2.43 -30.23 -14.80
N ILE A 44 -1.18 -30.55 -14.45
CA ILE A 44 -0.19 -29.51 -14.11
C ILE A 44 0.21 -28.72 -15.34
N LEU A 45 0.41 -29.38 -16.48
CA LEU A 45 0.73 -28.70 -17.73
C LEU A 45 -0.42 -27.79 -18.21
N GLU A 46 -1.67 -28.21 -18.11
CA GLU A 46 -2.81 -27.35 -18.42
C GLU A 46 -2.82 -26.09 -17.54
N LYS A 47 -2.63 -26.24 -16.24
CA LYS A 47 -2.55 -25.12 -15.32
C LYS A 47 -1.41 -24.16 -15.65
N ILE A 48 -0.24 -24.68 -16.00
CA ILE A 48 0.91 -23.86 -16.40
C ILE A 48 0.61 -23.10 -17.70
N ILE A 49 0.02 -23.78 -18.70
CA ILE A 49 -0.35 -23.16 -19.97
C ILE A 49 -1.40 -22.05 -19.76
N ASP A 50 -2.42 -22.30 -18.96
CA ASP A 50 -3.44 -21.29 -18.61
C ASP A 50 -2.81 -20.08 -17.90
N ALA A 51 -1.82 -20.31 -17.03
CA ALA A 51 -1.08 -19.23 -16.38
C ALA A 51 -0.17 -18.46 -17.35
N VAL A 52 0.40 -19.12 -18.36
CA VAL A 52 1.16 -18.48 -19.44
C VAL A 52 0.25 -17.61 -20.32
N GLU A 53 -0.91 -18.14 -20.72
CA GLU A 53 -1.86 -17.40 -21.58
C GLU A 53 -2.46 -16.15 -20.91
N LYS A 54 -2.50 -16.12 -19.57
CA LYS A 54 -2.95 -14.95 -18.78
C LYS A 54 -1.92 -13.83 -18.71
N GLN A 55 -0.65 -14.11 -19.03
CA GLN A 55 0.39 -13.08 -19.05
C GLN A 55 0.32 -12.25 -20.36
N PRO A 56 0.78 -11.00 -20.33
CA PRO A 56 0.89 -10.18 -21.54
C PRO A 56 1.96 -10.75 -22.46
N LEU A 57 1.56 -11.53 -23.45
CA LEU A 57 2.45 -12.14 -24.43
C LEU A 57 2.74 -11.18 -25.59
N SER A 58 4.01 -10.90 -25.84
CA SER A 58 4.43 -10.11 -27.00
C SER A 58 4.45 -10.91 -28.31
N SER A 59 4.49 -12.24 -28.23
CA SER A 59 4.48 -13.17 -29.35
C SER A 59 4.10 -14.58 -28.91
N ASN A 60 3.82 -15.47 -29.86
CA ASN A 60 3.57 -16.90 -29.58
C ASN A 60 4.84 -17.65 -29.15
N MET A 61 5.99 -17.01 -29.19
CA MET A 61 7.27 -17.58 -28.77
C MET A 61 7.49 -17.28 -27.28
N ILE A 62 7.38 -18.29 -26.45
CA ILE A 62 7.41 -18.19 -25.00
C ILE A 62 8.84 -18.25 -24.47
N GLU A 63 9.23 -17.25 -23.72
CA GLU A 63 10.54 -17.15 -23.07
C GLU A 63 10.56 -17.82 -21.70
N ARG A 64 11.78 -18.10 -21.21
CA ARG A 64 11.97 -18.72 -19.90
C ARG A 64 11.31 -17.96 -18.75
N SER A 65 11.42 -16.63 -18.72
CA SER A 65 10.85 -15.81 -17.67
C SER A 65 9.33 -15.94 -17.53
N VAL A 66 8.62 -16.06 -18.66
CA VAL A 66 7.17 -16.26 -18.68
C VAL A 66 6.78 -17.60 -18.06
N VAL A 67 7.55 -18.64 -18.39
CA VAL A 67 7.32 -20.00 -17.86
C VAL A 67 7.69 -20.10 -16.39
N GLU A 68 8.78 -19.47 -15.97
CA GLU A 68 9.18 -19.42 -14.55
C GLU A 68 8.08 -18.80 -13.69
N THR A 69 7.51 -17.70 -14.14
CA THR A 69 6.37 -17.03 -13.46
C THR A 69 5.16 -17.98 -13.40
N ALA A 70 4.80 -18.63 -14.49
CA ALA A 70 3.68 -19.56 -14.54
C ALA A 70 3.86 -20.77 -13.61
N VAL A 71 5.06 -21.35 -13.58
CA VAL A 71 5.38 -22.47 -12.69
C VAL A 71 5.32 -22.05 -11.22
N GLN A 72 5.82 -20.86 -10.89
CA GLN A 72 5.73 -20.31 -9.53
C GLN A 72 4.28 -20.13 -9.09
N GLU A 73 3.43 -19.59 -9.96
CA GLU A 73 1.98 -19.44 -9.68
C GLU A 73 1.29 -20.79 -9.46
N CYS A 74 1.69 -21.82 -10.20
CA CYS A 74 1.09 -23.17 -10.08
C CYS A 74 1.66 -23.98 -8.91
N SER A 75 2.88 -23.71 -8.47
CA SER A 75 3.53 -24.41 -7.36
C SER A 75 3.19 -23.86 -5.98
N GLN A 76 2.53 -22.69 -5.92
CA GLN A 76 2.09 -22.13 -4.65
C GLN A 76 1.06 -23.07 -4.02
N SER A 77 1.40 -23.58 -2.85
CA SER A 77 0.50 -24.42 -2.06
C SER A 77 -0.69 -23.59 -1.56
N VAL A 78 -1.80 -24.27 -1.28
CA VAL A 78 -3.01 -23.64 -0.72
C VAL A 78 -2.72 -22.88 0.60
N ASP A 79 -1.64 -23.26 1.28
CA ASP A 79 -1.17 -22.60 2.51
C ASP A 79 -0.45 -21.26 2.27
N GLU A 80 -0.08 -20.94 1.03
CA GLU A 80 0.56 -19.68 0.66
C GLU A 80 -0.43 -18.65 0.10
N THR A 81 -1.62 -18.57 0.68
CA THR A 81 -2.63 -17.56 0.32
C THR A 81 -2.26 -16.15 0.79
N ILE A 82 -1.28 -16.01 1.69
CA ILE A 82 -0.76 -14.74 2.17
C ILE A 82 0.64 -14.52 1.59
N LEU A 83 0.77 -13.51 0.76
CA LEU A 83 2.05 -13.06 0.24
C LEU A 83 2.48 -11.77 0.92
N LEU A 84 3.56 -11.82 1.69
CA LEU A 84 4.17 -10.65 2.31
C LEU A 84 5.27 -10.09 1.44
N MET A 85 5.20 -8.80 1.19
CA MET A 85 6.23 -8.10 0.44
C MET A 85 7.23 -7.44 1.39
N THR A 86 8.23 -8.21 1.79
CA THR A 86 9.30 -7.74 2.67
C THR A 86 10.65 -7.56 1.96
N ASN A 87 10.72 -7.92 0.68
CA ASN A 87 11.99 -8.02 -0.06
C ASN A 87 12.45 -6.68 -0.65
N HIS A 88 12.32 -5.59 0.09
CA HIS A 88 13.01 -4.36 -0.27
C HIS A 88 14.47 -4.46 0.19
N PRO A 89 15.43 -4.06 -0.64
CA PRO A 89 16.81 -3.93 -0.17
C PRO A 89 16.85 -2.97 1.01
N THR A 90 17.80 -3.17 1.92
CA THR A 90 17.95 -2.29 3.08
C THR A 90 18.14 -0.85 2.62
N PRO A 91 17.27 0.10 3.01
CA PRO A 91 17.41 1.48 2.62
C PRO A 91 18.72 2.06 3.12
N ASN A 92 19.32 2.93 2.33
CA ASN A 92 20.54 3.64 2.71
C ASN A 92 20.38 5.15 2.51
N LEU A 93 21.22 5.93 3.21
CA LEU A 93 21.21 7.39 3.17
C LEU A 93 21.93 7.96 1.93
N PHE A 94 22.57 7.13 1.14
CA PHE A 94 23.31 7.57 -0.05
C PHE A 94 22.36 7.84 -1.21
N GLY A 95 21.63 8.96 -1.10
CA GLY A 95 20.83 9.50 -2.18
C GLY A 95 21.54 10.62 -2.89
N THR A 96 21.30 10.75 -4.21
CA THR A 96 21.79 11.86 -5.02
C THR A 96 20.75 12.99 -5.07
N ALA A 97 21.17 14.18 -5.50
CA ALA A 97 20.24 15.28 -5.76
C ALA A 97 19.18 14.89 -6.82
N ARG A 98 19.54 14.00 -7.74
CA ARG A 98 18.61 13.45 -8.73
C ARG A 98 17.51 12.61 -8.06
N ASP A 99 17.86 11.74 -7.12
CA ASP A 99 16.88 10.91 -6.41
C ASP A 99 15.85 11.78 -5.69
N LYS A 100 16.29 12.88 -5.07
CA LYS A 100 15.40 13.84 -4.43
C LYS A 100 14.47 14.56 -5.42
N ALA A 101 14.99 14.95 -6.56
CA ALA A 101 14.20 15.59 -7.62
C ALA A 101 13.18 14.62 -8.24
N GLU A 102 13.60 13.37 -8.49
CA GLU A 102 12.74 12.33 -9.05
C GLU A 102 11.59 11.95 -8.10
N LEU A 103 11.82 11.96 -6.79
CA LEU A 103 10.78 11.71 -5.79
C LEU A 103 9.53 12.57 -6.02
N TYR A 104 9.68 13.88 -6.10
CA TYR A 104 8.56 14.80 -6.33
C TYR A 104 8.04 14.74 -7.77
N ARG A 105 8.92 14.52 -8.72
CA ARG A 105 8.57 14.41 -10.13
C ARG A 105 7.70 13.19 -10.41
N GLU A 106 8.02 12.06 -9.81
CA GLU A 106 7.22 10.83 -9.91
C GLU A 106 5.85 10.99 -9.25
N ARG A 107 5.78 11.58 -8.07
CA ARG A 107 4.50 11.90 -7.41
C ARG A 107 3.62 12.78 -8.30
N TYR A 108 4.19 13.84 -8.86
CA TYR A 108 3.48 14.72 -9.80
C TYR A 108 3.00 13.95 -11.03
N THR A 109 3.86 13.18 -11.66
CA THR A 109 3.55 12.44 -12.89
C THR A 109 2.36 11.49 -12.71
N ILE A 110 2.33 10.75 -11.63
CA ILE A 110 1.21 9.83 -11.31
C ILE A 110 -0.11 10.61 -11.20
N LEU A 111 -0.11 11.70 -10.45
CA LEU A 111 -1.31 12.52 -10.24
C LEU A 111 -1.75 13.26 -11.50
N HIS A 112 -0.79 13.73 -12.30
CA HIS A 112 -1.06 14.38 -13.58
C HIS A 112 -1.72 13.41 -14.56
N GLN A 113 -1.18 12.20 -14.72
CA GLN A 113 -1.76 11.16 -15.57
C GLN A 113 -3.16 10.76 -15.10
N ARG A 114 -3.32 10.54 -13.79
CA ARG A 114 -4.61 10.20 -13.19
C ARG A 114 -5.67 11.30 -13.42
N THR A 115 -5.27 12.55 -13.27
CA THR A 115 -6.15 13.70 -13.50
C THR A 115 -6.58 13.79 -14.97
N HIS A 116 -5.66 13.58 -15.89
CA HIS A 116 -5.98 13.60 -17.33
C HIS A 116 -6.92 12.47 -17.77
N ARG A 117 -6.95 11.33 -17.06
CA ARG A 117 -7.91 10.25 -17.33
C ARG A 117 -9.31 10.53 -16.78
N HIS A 118 -9.43 11.45 -15.84
CA HIS A 118 -10.72 11.82 -15.29
C HIS A 118 -11.58 12.54 -16.34
N GLU A 119 -12.86 12.23 -16.40
CA GLU A 119 -13.79 12.73 -17.42
C GLU A 119 -13.85 14.26 -17.52
N LEU A 120 -13.67 14.95 -16.40
CA LEU A 120 -13.68 16.43 -16.37
C LEU A 120 -12.45 17.09 -17.01
N PHE A 121 -11.34 16.32 -17.15
CA PHE A 121 -10.07 16.83 -17.66
C PHE A 121 -9.59 16.11 -18.94
N THR A 122 -10.31 15.09 -19.39
CA THR A 122 -9.96 14.38 -20.62
C THR A 122 -10.15 15.30 -21.82
N PRO A 123 -9.13 15.47 -22.68
CA PRO A 123 -9.26 16.28 -23.89
C PRO A 123 -10.36 15.78 -24.80
N PRO A 124 -11.11 16.65 -25.51
CA PRO A 124 -12.10 16.23 -26.47
C PRO A 124 -11.43 15.47 -27.62
N VAL A 125 -12.05 14.38 -28.05
CA VAL A 125 -11.59 13.63 -29.24
C VAL A 125 -11.82 14.50 -30.48
N ILE A 126 -10.78 14.64 -31.31
CA ILE A 126 -10.86 15.39 -32.56
C ILE A 126 -11.98 14.78 -33.43
N GLY A 127 -12.99 15.58 -33.76
CA GLY A 127 -14.13 15.17 -34.60
C GLY A 127 -15.40 14.80 -33.86
N SER A 128 -15.42 14.78 -32.52
CA SER A 128 -16.68 14.70 -31.77
C SER A 128 -17.37 16.07 -31.76
N GLN A 129 -18.68 16.09 -32.02
CA GLN A 129 -19.47 17.30 -31.82
C GLN A 129 -19.38 17.67 -30.32
N PRO A 130 -19.31 18.97 -29.99
CA PRO A 130 -19.36 19.39 -28.60
C PRO A 130 -20.70 18.98 -28.02
N ASP A 131 -20.70 17.96 -27.16
CA ASP A 131 -21.86 17.65 -26.34
C ASP A 131 -22.17 18.88 -25.51
N GLU A 132 -23.44 19.27 -25.47
CA GLU A 132 -23.96 20.39 -24.70
C GLU A 132 -23.80 20.23 -23.18
N SER A 133 -23.19 19.15 -22.73
CA SER A 133 -22.98 18.82 -21.32
C SER A 133 -21.58 19.27 -20.83
N GLY A 134 -21.49 20.52 -20.47
CA GLY A 134 -20.43 21.03 -19.58
C GLY A 134 -19.05 21.24 -20.20
N SER A 135 -18.48 22.41 -20.05
CA SER A 135 -17.11 22.72 -20.40
C SER A 135 -16.14 21.83 -19.62
N LYS A 136 -15.38 20.98 -20.36
CA LYS A 136 -14.26 20.22 -19.78
C LYS A 136 -13.18 21.18 -19.33
N PHE A 137 -12.61 20.93 -18.15
CA PHE A 137 -11.52 21.70 -17.60
C PHE A 137 -10.21 21.36 -18.33
N GLN A 138 -9.35 22.36 -18.51
CA GLN A 138 -8.01 22.16 -19.05
C GLN A 138 -6.98 22.63 -18.00
N LEU A 139 -6.00 21.75 -17.73
CA LEU A 139 -4.88 22.11 -16.87
C LEU A 139 -3.91 23.03 -17.61
N LYS A 140 -3.47 24.10 -16.94
CA LYS A 140 -2.39 24.98 -17.38
C LYS A 140 -1.14 24.70 -16.56
N THR A 141 0.03 24.92 -17.15
CA THR A 141 1.32 24.82 -16.46
C THR A 141 1.71 26.17 -15.86
N ILE A 142 2.56 26.12 -14.84
CA ILE A 142 3.09 27.37 -14.23
C ILE A 142 3.91 28.17 -15.23
N GLU A 143 4.67 27.51 -16.11
CA GLU A 143 5.39 28.19 -17.21
C GLU A 143 4.44 29.05 -18.07
N THR A 144 3.25 28.55 -18.36
CA THR A 144 2.24 29.30 -19.13
C THR A 144 1.82 30.58 -18.41
N LEU A 145 1.70 30.54 -17.08
CA LEU A 145 1.39 31.72 -16.29
C LEU A 145 2.55 32.72 -16.29
N LEU A 146 3.76 32.24 -15.98
CA LEU A 146 4.96 33.08 -15.87
C LEU A 146 5.36 33.73 -17.21
N GLY A 147 5.04 33.11 -18.33
CA GLY A 147 5.29 33.60 -19.66
C GLY A 147 4.33 34.72 -20.10
N SER A 148 3.28 34.98 -19.36
CA SER A 148 2.30 36.02 -19.70
C SER A 148 2.65 37.37 -19.10
N THR A 149 2.55 38.41 -19.93
CA THR A 149 2.65 39.81 -19.48
C THR A 149 1.31 40.45 -19.16
N THR A 150 0.24 39.74 -19.47
CA THR A 150 -1.16 40.18 -19.22
C THR A 150 -1.85 39.31 -18.20
N LYS A 151 -2.92 39.83 -17.64
CA LYS A 151 -3.76 39.06 -16.72
C LYS A 151 -4.31 37.81 -17.41
N ILE A 152 -4.19 36.67 -16.73
CA ILE A 152 -4.82 35.41 -17.11
C ILE A 152 -5.91 35.10 -16.10
N GLY A 153 -7.16 34.94 -16.56
CA GLY A 153 -8.31 34.60 -15.72
C GLY A 153 -8.71 33.14 -15.84
N ASP A 154 -9.39 32.63 -14.82
CA ASP A 154 -10.07 31.34 -14.78
C ASP A 154 -9.25 30.15 -15.28
N VAL A 155 -8.12 29.90 -14.63
CA VAL A 155 -7.23 28.79 -14.94
C VAL A 155 -7.16 27.81 -13.78
N ILE A 156 -6.87 26.54 -14.11
CA ILE A 156 -6.62 25.48 -13.15
C ILE A 156 -5.20 24.96 -13.36
N VAL A 157 -4.42 24.92 -12.27
CA VAL A 157 -3.05 24.43 -12.26
C VAL A 157 -2.92 23.28 -11.27
N LEU A 158 -2.31 22.18 -11.71
CA LEU A 158 -1.88 21.10 -10.83
C LEU A 158 -0.45 21.39 -10.36
N GLY A 159 -0.26 21.47 -9.06
CA GLY A 159 1.05 21.72 -8.50
C GLY A 159 1.14 21.34 -7.03
N MET A 160 2.35 21.40 -6.50
CA MET A 160 2.67 21.13 -5.12
C MET A 160 2.74 22.43 -4.33
N ILE A 161 2.11 22.47 -3.18
CA ILE A 161 2.23 23.60 -2.24
C ILE A 161 3.63 23.57 -1.63
N THR A 162 4.34 24.68 -1.73
CA THR A 162 5.66 24.87 -1.09
C THR A 162 5.67 26.15 -0.28
N GLN A 163 6.57 26.24 0.68
CA GLN A 163 6.75 27.41 1.54
C GLN A 163 8.23 27.80 1.57
N LEU A 164 8.64 28.67 0.65
CA LEU A 164 10.03 29.12 0.55
C LEU A 164 10.42 30.11 1.66
N LYS A 165 9.44 30.82 2.20
CA LYS A 165 9.59 31.71 3.35
C LYS A 165 8.39 31.52 4.26
N GLU A 166 8.61 31.61 5.57
CA GLU A 166 7.53 31.49 6.53
C GLU A 166 6.36 32.44 6.22
N GLY A 167 5.16 31.85 6.15
CA GLY A 167 3.93 32.57 5.79
C GLY A 167 3.73 32.88 4.31
N LYS A 168 4.69 32.56 3.45
CA LYS A 168 4.58 32.75 2.00
C LYS A 168 4.50 31.43 1.27
N PHE A 169 3.36 31.14 0.68
CA PHE A 169 3.12 29.92 -0.07
C PHE A 169 3.36 30.09 -1.56
N PHE A 170 3.84 29.04 -2.17
CA PHE A 170 4.13 28.93 -3.59
C PHE A 170 3.50 27.65 -4.14
N LEU A 171 3.20 27.64 -5.42
CA LEU A 171 2.81 26.45 -6.17
C LEU A 171 3.93 26.08 -7.11
N GLU A 172 4.30 24.82 -7.10
CA GLU A 172 5.40 24.29 -7.92
C GLU A 172 4.91 23.13 -8.78
N ASP A 173 5.26 23.17 -10.04
CA ASP A 173 5.15 22.04 -10.96
C ASP A 173 6.51 21.81 -11.66
N PRO A 174 6.68 20.80 -12.53
CA PRO A 174 7.94 20.56 -13.21
C PRO A 174 8.42 21.71 -14.10
N THR A 175 7.57 22.68 -14.40
CA THR A 175 7.88 23.82 -15.30
C THR A 175 8.29 25.08 -14.56
N GLY A 176 7.98 25.22 -13.28
CA GLY A 176 8.33 26.41 -12.52
C GLY A 176 7.65 26.53 -11.17
N THR A 177 7.79 27.70 -10.56
CA THR A 177 7.24 28.05 -9.25
C THR A 177 6.60 29.42 -9.31
N VAL A 178 5.41 29.56 -8.76
CA VAL A 178 4.66 30.83 -8.71
C VAL A 178 4.22 31.14 -7.28
N GLN A 179 4.26 32.41 -6.89
CA GLN A 179 3.76 32.85 -5.60
C GLN A 179 2.24 32.77 -5.57
N LEU A 180 1.68 32.31 -4.45
CA LEU A 180 0.25 32.21 -4.21
C LEU A 180 -0.26 33.36 -3.33
N ASP A 181 -1.43 33.88 -3.68
CA ASP A 181 -2.27 34.67 -2.79
C ASP A 181 -3.47 33.81 -2.36
N LEU A 182 -3.52 33.43 -1.10
CA LEU A 182 -4.55 32.58 -0.51
C LEU A 182 -5.60 33.35 0.29
N SER A 183 -5.54 34.67 0.28
CA SER A 183 -6.39 35.52 1.12
C SER A 183 -7.91 35.32 0.89
N LYS A 184 -8.30 34.97 -0.33
CA LYS A 184 -9.69 34.71 -0.73
C LYS A 184 -9.94 33.25 -1.12
N ALA A 185 -8.96 32.37 -0.92
CA ALA A 185 -9.06 30.99 -1.34
C ALA A 185 -10.08 30.21 -0.50
N GLN A 186 -10.91 29.44 -1.17
CA GLN A 186 -11.76 28.42 -0.56
C GLN A 186 -11.05 27.08 -0.64
N PHE A 187 -11.03 26.35 0.45
CA PHE A 187 -10.45 25.00 0.54
C PHE A 187 -11.57 23.98 0.52
N HIS A 188 -11.60 23.11 -0.48
CA HIS A 188 -12.48 21.95 -0.45
C HIS A 188 -12.06 21.01 0.70
N SER A 189 -12.90 20.01 1.01
CA SER A 189 -12.59 19.07 2.11
C SER A 189 -11.25 18.40 1.93
N GLY A 190 -10.49 18.29 3.02
CA GLY A 190 -9.18 17.68 3.09
C GLY A 190 -8.23 18.44 4.02
N LEU A 191 -7.05 17.87 4.24
CA LEU A 191 -5.97 18.46 5.00
C LEU A 191 -4.87 18.91 4.03
N TYR A 192 -4.85 20.18 3.70
CA TYR A 192 -3.90 20.77 2.75
C TYR A 192 -2.60 21.13 3.47
N THR A 193 -1.56 20.35 3.22
CA THR A 193 -0.24 20.52 3.82
C THR A 193 0.76 21.05 2.82
N GLU A 194 1.87 21.62 3.29
CA GLU A 194 3.04 21.79 2.45
C GLU A 194 3.48 20.41 1.90
N ALA A 195 3.95 20.36 0.66
CA ALA A 195 4.28 19.16 -0.09
C ALA A 195 3.08 18.32 -0.57
N CYS A 196 1.83 18.73 -0.35
CA CYS A 196 0.71 18.12 -1.03
C CYS A 196 0.45 18.72 -2.41
N PHE A 197 -0.07 17.90 -3.31
CA PHE A 197 -0.45 18.29 -4.66
C PHE A 197 -1.91 18.71 -4.72
N VAL A 198 -2.18 19.84 -5.35
CA VAL A 198 -3.51 20.45 -5.42
C VAL A 198 -3.86 20.83 -6.84
N LEU A 199 -5.16 20.92 -7.11
CA LEU A 199 -5.72 21.67 -8.22
C LEU A 199 -6.06 23.05 -7.71
N ALA A 200 -5.30 24.05 -8.15
CA ALA A 200 -5.52 25.44 -7.79
C ALA A 200 -6.27 26.16 -8.92
N GLU A 201 -7.46 26.63 -8.62
CA GLU A 201 -8.28 27.46 -9.51
C GLU A 201 -8.12 28.92 -9.13
N GLY A 202 -7.87 29.77 -10.11
CA GLY A 202 -7.71 31.19 -9.85
C GLY A 202 -7.30 31.98 -11.08
N TRP A 203 -6.72 33.14 -10.83
CA TRP A 203 -6.28 34.07 -11.87
C TRP A 203 -4.87 34.58 -11.56
N PHE A 204 -4.12 34.93 -12.62
CA PHE A 204 -2.74 35.37 -12.53
C PHE A 204 -2.60 36.82 -12.99
N GLU A 205 -1.93 37.62 -12.18
CA GLU A 205 -1.59 39.00 -12.46
C GLU A 205 -0.38 39.44 -11.60
N ASP A 206 0.49 40.26 -12.13
CA ASP A 206 1.65 40.81 -11.41
C ASP A 206 2.52 39.75 -10.73
N GLN A 207 2.80 38.64 -11.44
CA GLN A 207 3.63 37.50 -10.98
C GLN A 207 3.05 36.76 -9.75
N VAL A 208 1.79 36.95 -9.44
CA VAL A 208 1.08 36.29 -8.35
C VAL A 208 -0.12 35.51 -8.88
N PHE A 209 -0.28 34.28 -8.42
CA PHE A 209 -1.46 33.48 -8.68
C PHE A 209 -2.46 33.63 -7.54
N HIS A 210 -3.56 34.31 -7.82
CA HIS A 210 -4.63 34.57 -6.87
C HIS A 210 -5.60 33.40 -6.85
N VAL A 211 -5.57 32.59 -5.81
CA VAL A 211 -6.34 31.37 -5.71
C VAL A 211 -7.76 31.64 -5.25
N ASN A 212 -8.73 31.22 -6.04
CA ASN A 212 -10.14 31.21 -5.68
C ASN A 212 -10.52 29.94 -4.90
N ALA A 213 -9.99 28.80 -5.34
CA ALA A 213 -10.26 27.52 -4.70
C ALA A 213 -9.09 26.55 -4.83
N PHE A 214 -8.88 25.75 -3.77
CA PHE A 214 -8.07 24.54 -3.80
C PHE A 214 -8.96 23.31 -3.76
N GLY A 215 -8.63 22.35 -4.61
CA GLY A 215 -9.15 20.99 -4.56
C GLY A 215 -8.01 19.99 -4.70
N PHE A 216 -8.29 18.74 -4.39
CA PHE A 216 -7.34 17.66 -4.65
C PHE A 216 -7.53 17.11 -6.06
N PRO A 217 -6.46 16.58 -6.69
CA PRO A 217 -6.59 15.76 -7.88
C PRO A 217 -7.60 14.64 -7.63
N PRO A 218 -8.52 14.36 -8.57
CA PRO A 218 -9.55 13.35 -8.37
C PRO A 218 -8.95 11.97 -8.18
N THR A 219 -9.51 11.20 -7.24
CA THR A 219 -9.14 9.83 -7.00
C THR A 219 -9.63 8.91 -8.11
N GLU A 220 -8.99 7.77 -8.25
CA GLU A 220 -9.33 6.78 -9.27
C GLU A 220 -9.52 5.41 -8.60
N PRO A 221 -10.68 4.74 -8.77
CA PRO A 221 -10.86 3.38 -8.28
C PRO A 221 -9.86 2.41 -8.90
N SER A 222 -9.45 1.40 -8.17
CA SER A 222 -8.50 0.40 -8.64
C SER A 222 -8.96 -0.29 -9.93
N SER A 223 -10.25 -0.54 -10.09
CA SER A 223 -10.84 -1.11 -11.30
C SER A 223 -10.60 -0.24 -12.54
N THR A 224 -10.72 1.07 -12.41
CA THR A 224 -10.45 2.03 -13.49
C THR A 224 -8.96 2.07 -13.85
N THR A 225 -8.09 2.08 -12.86
CA THR A 225 -6.64 2.03 -13.07
C THR A 225 -6.23 0.77 -13.83
N ARG A 226 -6.76 -0.39 -13.42
CA ARG A 226 -6.46 -1.69 -14.04
C ARG A 226 -7.06 -1.83 -15.42
N ALA A 227 -8.23 -1.24 -15.68
CA ALA A 227 -8.80 -1.19 -17.03
C ALA A 227 -7.92 -0.41 -18.00
N TYR A 228 -7.22 0.62 -17.51
CA TYR A 228 -6.30 1.42 -18.31
C TYR A 228 -4.95 0.73 -18.56
N TYR A 229 -4.32 0.19 -17.50
CA TYR A 229 -2.98 -0.40 -17.59
C TYR A 229 -2.98 -1.90 -17.86
N GLY A 230 -4.11 -2.59 -17.75
CA GLY A 230 -4.20 -4.04 -17.84
C GLY A 230 -3.80 -4.77 -16.56
N ASN A 231 -3.36 -6.01 -16.70
CA ASN A 231 -3.12 -6.91 -15.58
C ASN A 231 -1.70 -6.80 -14.97
N ILE A 232 -1.12 -5.63 -15.00
CA ILE A 232 0.20 -5.39 -14.42
C ILE A 232 0.12 -5.43 -12.90
N ASN A 233 1.07 -6.11 -12.27
CA ASN A 233 1.20 -6.12 -10.82
C ASN A 233 1.91 -4.86 -10.33
N PHE A 234 1.14 -3.85 -9.92
CA PHE A 234 1.66 -2.64 -9.30
C PHE A 234 1.87 -2.78 -7.79
N PHE A 235 1.31 -3.81 -7.19
CA PHE A 235 1.41 -4.03 -5.75
C PHE A 235 2.78 -4.59 -5.36
N GLY A 236 3.39 -5.34 -6.28
CA GLY A 236 4.72 -5.92 -6.17
C GLY A 236 4.68 -7.42 -5.87
N GLY A 237 5.83 -7.99 -5.61
CA GLY A 237 6.00 -9.43 -5.47
C GLY A 237 6.67 -10.05 -6.70
N PRO A 238 6.88 -11.35 -6.69
CA PRO A 238 7.59 -12.05 -7.77
C PRO A 238 6.79 -12.14 -9.06
N SER A 239 5.46 -12.08 -9.02
CA SER A 239 4.59 -12.16 -10.20
C SER A 239 4.52 -10.83 -10.93
N ASN A 240 4.57 -10.88 -12.27
CA ASN A 240 4.37 -9.71 -13.13
C ASN A 240 2.87 -9.38 -13.35
N THR A 241 1.98 -10.32 -13.04
CA THR A 241 0.53 -10.18 -13.20
C THR A 241 -0.15 -9.94 -11.86
N SER A 242 -1.20 -9.13 -11.89
CA SER A 242 -2.01 -8.83 -10.71
C SER A 242 -2.79 -10.07 -10.24
N VAL A 243 -2.84 -10.28 -8.92
CA VAL A 243 -3.67 -11.32 -8.30
C VAL A 243 -5.17 -11.10 -8.55
N LYS A 244 -5.58 -9.88 -8.90
CA LYS A 244 -6.98 -9.52 -9.19
C LYS A 244 -7.60 -10.31 -10.35
N THR A 245 -6.79 -10.86 -11.24
CA THR A 245 -7.24 -11.62 -12.40
C THR A 245 -7.33 -13.13 -12.17
N SER A 246 -6.87 -13.60 -11.02
CA SER A 246 -6.86 -15.02 -10.69
C SER A 246 -8.25 -15.51 -10.27
N THR A 247 -8.89 -16.30 -11.13
CA THR A 247 -10.17 -16.94 -10.81
C THR A 247 -10.04 -17.97 -9.70
N LYS A 248 -8.91 -18.69 -9.65
CA LYS A 248 -8.60 -19.66 -8.60
C LYS A 248 -8.51 -19.02 -7.23
N LEU A 249 -7.75 -17.91 -7.12
CA LEU A 249 -7.63 -17.18 -5.86
C LEU A 249 -8.96 -16.58 -5.43
N LYS A 250 -9.77 -16.09 -6.37
CA LYS A 250 -11.10 -15.58 -6.07
C LYS A 250 -12.03 -16.68 -5.55
N GLN A 251 -11.97 -17.87 -6.13
CA GLN A 251 -12.72 -19.01 -5.64
C GLN A 251 -12.29 -19.42 -4.23
N LEU A 252 -10.99 -19.50 -3.94
CA LEU A 252 -10.48 -19.78 -2.59
C LEU A 252 -10.92 -18.73 -1.57
N GLU A 253 -10.92 -17.47 -1.96
CA GLU A 253 -11.42 -16.36 -1.13
C GLU A 253 -12.91 -16.52 -0.78
N ASP A 254 -13.73 -16.86 -1.79
CA ASP A 254 -15.16 -17.04 -1.63
C ASP A 254 -15.52 -18.32 -0.82
N GLU A 255 -14.71 -19.35 -0.92
CA GLU A 255 -14.89 -20.60 -0.16
C GLU A 255 -14.48 -20.43 1.31
N ASN A 256 -13.47 -19.60 1.60
CA ASN A 256 -12.96 -19.36 2.96
C ASN A 256 -13.63 -18.15 3.62
N LYS A 257 -14.92 -18.29 3.91
CA LYS A 257 -15.74 -17.21 4.46
C LYS A 257 -15.37 -16.81 5.88
N ASP A 258 -14.72 -17.71 6.61
CA ASP A 258 -14.34 -17.49 8.02
C ASP A 258 -12.95 -16.86 8.17
N ALA A 259 -12.24 -16.63 7.07
CA ALA A 259 -10.95 -15.96 7.11
C ALA A 259 -11.08 -14.56 7.71
N MET A 260 -10.21 -14.25 8.67
CA MET A 260 -10.19 -12.95 9.33
C MET A 260 -8.76 -12.50 9.64
N PHE A 261 -8.58 -11.18 9.58
CA PHE A 261 -7.35 -10.50 9.93
C PHE A 261 -7.60 -9.60 11.13
N VAL A 262 -6.83 -9.81 12.19
CA VAL A 262 -6.93 -9.03 13.43
C VAL A 262 -5.83 -7.98 13.45
N PHE A 263 -6.21 -6.71 13.56
CA PHE A 263 -5.27 -5.57 13.58
C PHE A 263 -5.21 -4.96 14.97
N VAL A 264 -4.03 -4.96 15.54
CA VAL A 264 -3.75 -4.38 16.86
C VAL A 264 -2.53 -3.47 16.75
N SER A 265 -2.61 -2.27 17.29
CA SER A 265 -1.52 -1.29 17.28
C SER A 265 -1.13 -0.84 18.67
N ASP A 266 0.11 -0.41 18.85
CA ASP A 266 0.71 -0.13 20.15
C ASP A 266 0.65 -1.35 21.09
N VAL A 267 1.13 -2.47 20.59
CA VAL A 267 1.22 -3.71 21.38
C VAL A 267 2.39 -3.58 22.36
N TRP A 268 2.14 -2.88 23.45
CA TRP A 268 3.16 -2.61 24.48
C TRP A 268 3.44 -3.84 25.33
N LEU A 269 4.41 -4.62 24.90
CA LEU A 269 4.76 -5.89 25.52
C LEU A 269 5.43 -5.74 26.90
N ASP A 270 5.83 -4.54 27.28
CA ASP A 270 6.35 -4.18 28.61
C ASP A 270 5.26 -3.89 29.65
N GLN A 271 3.99 -3.86 29.23
CA GLN A 271 2.85 -3.58 30.09
C GLN A 271 2.09 -4.86 30.42
N MET A 272 1.99 -5.20 31.70
CA MET A 272 1.28 -6.40 32.16
C MET A 272 -0.18 -6.44 31.70
N GLU A 273 -0.87 -5.31 31.75
CA GLU A 273 -2.26 -5.20 31.33
C GLU A 273 -2.45 -5.55 29.84
N VAL A 274 -1.53 -5.13 28.99
CA VAL A 274 -1.54 -5.48 27.56
C VAL A 274 -1.35 -6.99 27.37
N LEU A 275 -0.42 -7.59 28.11
CA LEU A 275 -0.18 -9.04 28.05
C LEU A 275 -1.41 -9.83 28.53
N GLU A 276 -2.07 -9.40 29.60
CA GLU A 276 -3.31 -10.01 30.08
C GLU A 276 -4.44 -9.92 29.04
N LYS A 277 -4.56 -8.78 28.37
CA LYS A 277 -5.54 -8.60 27.29
C LYS A 277 -5.22 -9.44 26.06
N LEU A 278 -3.95 -9.64 25.74
CA LEU A 278 -3.55 -10.58 24.68
C LEU A 278 -3.91 -12.02 25.04
N HIS A 279 -3.72 -12.43 26.29
CA HIS A 279 -4.22 -13.72 26.77
C HIS A 279 -5.73 -13.87 26.55
N THR A 280 -6.50 -12.86 26.92
CA THR A 280 -7.95 -12.85 26.74
C THR A 280 -8.31 -12.96 25.25
N MET A 281 -7.63 -12.21 24.39
CA MET A 281 -7.83 -12.25 22.94
C MET A 281 -7.56 -13.64 22.38
N PHE A 282 -6.42 -14.23 22.69
CA PHE A 282 -6.04 -15.56 22.20
C PHE A 282 -6.96 -16.65 22.74
N SER A 283 -7.37 -16.57 24.00
CA SER A 283 -8.36 -17.47 24.57
C SER A 283 -9.69 -17.41 23.80
N GLY A 284 -10.14 -16.22 23.49
CA GLY A 284 -11.38 -16.01 22.73
C GLY A 284 -11.32 -16.54 21.30
N TYR A 285 -10.18 -16.41 20.63
CA TYR A 285 -9.98 -16.87 19.25
C TYR A 285 -9.49 -18.32 19.13
N SER A 286 -9.09 -18.95 20.21
CA SER A 286 -8.54 -20.32 20.18
C SER A 286 -9.47 -21.35 19.52
N PRO A 287 -10.81 -21.32 19.72
CA PRO A 287 -11.72 -22.24 19.03
C PRO A 287 -11.81 -22.03 17.52
N ALA A 288 -11.63 -20.79 17.06
CA ALA A 288 -11.66 -20.40 15.65
C ALA A 288 -10.52 -19.42 15.35
N PRO A 289 -9.29 -19.91 15.17
CA PRO A 289 -8.12 -19.05 15.01
C PRO A 289 -8.23 -18.13 13.78
N PRO A 290 -7.86 -16.85 13.91
CA PRO A 290 -7.75 -15.95 12.76
C PRO A 290 -6.71 -16.43 11.75
N THR A 291 -6.87 -16.05 10.50
CA THR A 291 -5.86 -16.26 9.47
C THR A 291 -4.55 -15.57 9.84
N CYS A 292 -4.64 -14.36 10.35
CA CYS A 292 -3.47 -13.54 10.66
C CYS A 292 -3.77 -12.56 11.81
N PHE A 293 -2.80 -12.42 12.71
CA PHE A 293 -2.71 -11.29 13.64
C PHE A 293 -1.67 -10.32 13.11
N ILE A 294 -2.07 -9.10 12.83
CA ILE A 294 -1.17 -8.02 12.47
C ILE A 294 -0.94 -7.15 13.70
N LEU A 295 0.25 -7.27 14.26
CA LEU A 295 0.67 -6.56 15.46
C LEU A 295 1.59 -5.41 15.06
N CYS A 296 1.10 -4.19 15.22
CA CYS A 296 1.85 -2.98 14.94
C CYS A 296 2.51 -2.44 16.21
N GLY A 297 3.73 -1.91 16.05
CA GLY A 297 4.38 -1.17 17.13
C GLY A 297 3.63 0.12 17.51
N ASN A 298 4.13 0.91 18.47
CA ASN A 298 5.37 0.57 19.20
C ASN A 298 5.16 -0.66 20.09
N PHE A 299 6.20 -1.47 20.22
CA PHE A 299 6.12 -2.69 21.06
C PHE A 299 6.53 -2.47 22.52
N SER A 300 6.91 -1.25 22.85
CA SER A 300 7.22 -0.81 24.21
C SER A 300 6.57 0.55 24.48
N SER A 301 6.09 0.74 25.71
CA SER A 301 5.56 2.02 26.16
C SER A 301 6.65 3.02 26.55
N ALA A 302 7.86 2.53 26.79
CA ALA A 302 9.00 3.36 27.22
C ALA A 302 9.68 4.00 26.00
N PRO A 303 10.05 5.28 26.09
CA PRO A 303 10.87 5.90 25.06
C PRO A 303 12.26 5.26 25.00
N TYR A 304 12.97 5.49 23.89
CA TYR A 304 14.30 4.96 23.62
C TYR A 304 15.28 5.19 24.78
N GLY A 305 15.92 4.11 25.25
CA GLY A 305 16.90 4.17 26.34
C GLY A 305 17.94 3.04 26.27
N LYS A 306 18.95 3.13 27.15
CA LYS A 306 19.89 2.03 27.36
C LYS A 306 19.14 0.75 27.72
N ASN A 307 19.48 -0.36 27.10
CA ASN A 307 18.89 -1.69 27.29
C ASN A 307 17.51 -1.93 26.64
N GLN A 308 17.00 -1.04 25.82
CA GLN A 308 15.72 -1.23 25.16
C GLN A 308 15.70 -2.47 24.25
N VAL A 309 16.81 -2.76 23.57
CA VAL A 309 16.96 -3.95 22.72
C VAL A 309 16.79 -5.24 23.55
N GLN A 310 17.44 -5.32 24.70
CA GLN A 310 17.34 -6.49 25.58
C GLN A 310 15.94 -6.59 26.19
N ALA A 311 15.38 -5.48 26.61
CA ALA A 311 14.00 -5.43 27.13
C ALA A 311 12.97 -5.91 26.09
N LEU A 312 13.13 -5.50 24.83
CA LEU A 312 12.27 -5.96 23.74
C LEU A 312 12.45 -7.47 23.46
N LYS A 313 13.68 -7.96 23.48
CA LYS A 313 13.96 -9.39 23.38
C LYS A 313 13.24 -10.20 24.44
N ASP A 314 13.34 -9.75 25.69
CA ASP A 314 12.68 -10.39 26.84
C ASP A 314 11.14 -10.31 26.71
N SER A 315 10.63 -9.20 26.25
CA SER A 315 9.19 -9.00 25.97
C SER A 315 8.67 -9.93 24.87
N LEU A 316 9.42 -10.10 23.79
CA LEU A 316 9.08 -11.04 22.72
C LEU A 316 9.11 -12.49 23.21
N LYS A 317 10.04 -12.82 24.08
CA LYS A 317 10.07 -14.14 24.73
C LYS A 317 8.81 -14.40 25.56
N THR A 318 8.35 -13.42 26.32
CA THR A 318 7.09 -13.49 27.07
C THR A 318 5.90 -13.66 26.12
N LEU A 319 5.86 -12.93 25.00
CA LEU A 319 4.80 -13.08 23.99
C LEU A 319 4.81 -14.50 23.38
N ALA A 320 5.99 -15.05 23.09
CA ALA A 320 6.11 -16.42 22.60
C ALA A 320 5.58 -17.44 23.62
N ASP A 321 5.85 -17.24 24.91
CA ASP A 321 5.31 -18.08 26.00
C ASP A 321 3.78 -18.05 25.98
N ILE A 322 3.19 -16.87 25.84
CA ILE A 322 1.73 -16.70 25.78
C ILE A 322 1.13 -17.41 24.56
N ILE A 323 1.72 -17.21 23.37
CA ILE A 323 1.22 -17.84 22.14
C ILE A 323 1.29 -19.37 22.24
N CYS A 324 2.36 -19.91 22.82
CA CYS A 324 2.53 -21.36 22.99
C CYS A 324 1.50 -21.99 23.95
N GLU A 325 0.85 -21.22 24.80
CA GLU A 325 -0.26 -21.68 25.64
C GLU A 325 -1.55 -21.95 24.86
N TYR A 326 -1.64 -21.47 23.61
CA TYR A 326 -2.79 -21.64 22.71
C TYR A 326 -2.39 -22.42 21.46
N PRO A 327 -2.35 -23.75 21.50
CA PRO A 327 -1.85 -24.60 20.40
C PRO A 327 -2.58 -24.36 19.08
N ASN A 328 -3.89 -24.13 19.11
CA ASN A 328 -4.67 -23.89 17.90
C ASN A 328 -4.22 -22.61 17.18
N ILE A 329 -3.95 -21.55 17.93
CA ILE A 329 -3.46 -20.29 17.39
C ILE A 329 -2.01 -20.44 16.91
N HIS A 330 -1.16 -21.05 17.70
CA HIS A 330 0.24 -21.28 17.38
C HIS A 330 0.42 -22.06 16.07
N GLN A 331 -0.46 -23.02 15.79
CA GLN A 331 -0.37 -23.88 14.60
C GLN A 331 -1.08 -23.33 13.37
N SER A 332 -2.08 -22.47 13.55
CA SER A 332 -2.98 -22.04 12.47
C SER A 332 -2.85 -20.58 12.10
N SER A 333 -2.56 -19.69 13.04
CA SER A 333 -2.51 -18.25 12.79
C SER A 333 -1.11 -17.77 12.45
N ARG A 334 -1.01 -16.86 11.49
CA ARG A 334 0.23 -16.13 11.20
C ARG A 334 0.29 -14.87 12.05
N PHE A 335 1.50 -14.53 12.48
CA PHE A 335 1.78 -13.30 13.22
C PHE A 335 2.66 -12.38 12.37
N VAL A 336 2.16 -11.21 12.07
CA VAL A 336 2.87 -10.19 11.29
C VAL A 336 3.19 -9.02 12.21
N PHE A 337 4.47 -8.69 12.32
CA PHE A 337 4.95 -7.60 13.16
C PHE A 337 5.39 -6.44 12.30
N VAL A 338 4.74 -5.29 12.47
CA VAL A 338 5.06 -4.05 11.77
C VAL A 338 5.70 -3.08 12.77
N PRO A 339 6.96 -2.69 12.58
CA PRO A 339 7.65 -1.83 13.55
C PRO A 339 7.03 -0.44 13.59
N GLY A 340 6.92 0.12 14.78
CA GLY A 340 6.44 1.48 14.99
C GLY A 340 7.58 2.52 14.96
N PRO A 341 7.24 3.81 14.99
CA PRO A 341 8.21 4.89 14.84
C PRO A 341 9.24 4.97 15.98
N GLU A 342 8.92 4.44 17.15
CA GLU A 342 9.78 4.48 18.34
C GLU A 342 10.40 3.11 18.68
N ASP A 343 10.18 2.10 17.87
CA ASP A 343 10.81 0.79 18.05
C ASP A 343 12.31 0.84 17.70
N PRO A 344 13.15 -0.05 18.26
CA PRO A 344 14.58 -0.08 17.99
C PRO A 344 14.93 -0.15 16.51
N GLY A 345 15.78 0.75 16.01
CA GLY A 345 16.19 0.82 14.60
C GLY A 345 16.94 2.11 14.28
N PHE A 346 17.24 2.32 13.01
CA PHE A 346 18.03 3.46 12.51
C PHE A 346 17.18 4.74 12.31
N GLY A 347 16.50 5.22 13.34
CA GLY A 347 15.74 6.47 13.28
C GLY A 347 14.34 6.33 12.68
N SER A 348 13.71 7.49 12.41
CA SER A 348 12.33 7.61 11.94
C SER A 348 12.18 7.80 10.44
N ILE A 349 13.22 7.50 9.66
CA ILE A 349 13.19 7.65 8.20
C ILE A 349 12.44 6.47 7.57
N LEU A 350 11.53 6.77 6.64
CA LEU A 350 10.72 5.77 5.95
C LEU A 350 11.32 5.38 4.58
N PRO A 351 11.10 4.14 4.10
CA PRO A 351 10.47 3.03 4.78
C PRO A 351 11.35 2.49 5.92
N ARG A 352 10.69 2.01 6.96
CA ARG A 352 11.41 1.45 8.09
C ARG A 352 11.72 -0.03 7.85
N PRO A 353 12.97 -0.48 8.00
CA PRO A 353 13.31 -1.90 7.88
C PRO A 353 12.70 -2.73 9.02
N PRO A 354 12.59 -4.05 8.87
CA PRO A 354 12.15 -4.92 9.94
C PRO A 354 13.01 -4.78 11.19
N LEU A 355 12.46 -5.17 12.35
CA LEU A 355 13.26 -5.32 13.57
C LEU A 355 14.45 -6.24 13.31
N ALA A 356 15.60 -5.92 13.91
CA ALA A 356 16.84 -6.66 13.68
C ALA A 356 16.71 -8.15 14.02
N GLU A 357 17.32 -9.00 13.23
CA GLU A 357 17.27 -10.46 13.42
C GLU A 357 17.78 -10.89 14.80
N SER A 358 18.79 -10.19 15.32
CA SER A 358 19.31 -10.42 16.67
C SER A 358 18.24 -10.26 17.77
N ILE A 359 17.21 -9.46 17.52
CA ILE A 359 16.07 -9.26 18.43
C ILE A 359 15.02 -10.37 18.25
N THR A 360 14.80 -10.81 17.02
CA THR A 360 13.62 -11.61 16.64
C THR A 360 13.89 -13.11 16.47
N ASN A 361 15.15 -13.54 16.43
CA ASN A 361 15.52 -14.93 16.12
C ASN A 361 14.89 -15.96 17.05
N GLU A 362 14.96 -15.76 18.37
CA GLU A 362 14.41 -16.70 19.33
C GLU A 362 12.88 -16.80 19.22
N PHE A 363 12.21 -15.66 19.01
CA PHE A 363 10.77 -15.63 18.79
C PHE A 363 10.38 -16.41 17.54
N ARG A 364 11.08 -16.19 16.41
CA ARG A 364 10.80 -16.89 15.13
C ARG A 364 11.00 -18.40 15.23
N GLN A 365 11.92 -18.87 16.05
CA GLN A 365 12.12 -20.30 16.29
C GLN A 365 10.95 -20.91 17.05
N ARG A 366 10.41 -20.19 18.03
CA ARG A 366 9.29 -20.65 18.86
C ARG A 366 7.93 -20.48 18.20
N VAL A 367 7.78 -19.48 17.36
CA VAL A 367 6.57 -19.15 16.59
C VAL A 367 6.92 -19.14 15.10
N PRO A 368 6.97 -20.31 14.43
CA PRO A 368 7.44 -20.43 13.04
C PRO A 368 6.60 -19.64 12.04
N PHE A 369 5.31 -19.46 12.29
CA PHE A 369 4.40 -18.68 11.44
C PHE A 369 4.42 -17.18 11.78
N SER A 370 5.56 -16.65 12.16
CA SER A 370 5.77 -15.23 12.39
C SER A 370 6.61 -14.59 11.30
N VAL A 371 6.27 -13.35 10.96
CA VAL A 371 6.98 -12.52 9.99
C VAL A 371 7.18 -11.13 10.56
N PHE A 372 8.43 -10.66 10.56
CA PHE A 372 8.78 -9.30 10.92
C PHE A 372 8.99 -8.48 9.65
N THR A 373 8.10 -7.52 9.39
CA THR A 373 8.02 -6.82 8.11
C THR A 373 8.61 -5.41 8.17
N THR A 374 8.75 -4.82 7.00
CA THR A 374 8.98 -3.38 6.85
C THR A 374 7.75 -2.56 7.25
N ASN A 375 7.94 -1.28 7.51
CA ASN A 375 6.87 -0.31 7.67
C ASN A 375 7.03 0.80 6.59
N PRO A 376 6.13 0.96 5.63
CA PRO A 376 4.87 0.23 5.45
C PRO A 376 5.05 -1.23 5.01
N CYS A 377 4.00 -2.00 5.20
CA CYS A 377 3.91 -3.41 4.83
C CYS A 377 2.80 -3.62 3.80
N ARG A 378 3.03 -4.52 2.84
CA ARG A 378 2.03 -4.90 1.83
C ARG A 378 1.74 -6.38 1.95
N ILE A 379 0.46 -6.71 2.06
CA ILE A 379 -0.04 -8.09 2.14
C ILE A 379 -0.98 -8.34 0.97
N GLN A 380 -0.77 -9.46 0.28
CA GLN A 380 -1.76 -10.03 -0.63
C GLN A 380 -2.38 -11.26 0.02
N TYR A 381 -3.70 -11.25 0.11
CA TYR A 381 -4.47 -12.41 0.53
C TYR A 381 -5.46 -12.76 -0.57
N CYS A 382 -5.27 -13.90 -1.23
CA CYS A 382 -6.06 -14.25 -2.41
C CYS A 382 -6.06 -13.10 -3.43
N THR A 383 -7.21 -12.51 -3.72
CA THR A 383 -7.31 -11.34 -4.61
C THR A 383 -7.25 -10.00 -3.87
N GLN A 384 -7.15 -10.01 -2.55
CA GLN A 384 -7.13 -8.80 -1.73
C GLN A 384 -5.74 -8.22 -1.60
N GLU A 385 -5.64 -6.92 -1.78
CA GLU A 385 -4.42 -6.15 -1.59
C GLU A 385 -4.58 -5.24 -0.37
N ILE A 386 -3.68 -5.40 0.60
CA ILE A 386 -3.73 -4.73 1.89
C ILE A 386 -2.43 -3.95 2.10
N ILE A 387 -2.54 -2.67 2.41
CA ILE A 387 -1.42 -1.83 2.82
C ILE A 387 -1.57 -1.52 4.30
N ILE A 388 -0.49 -1.73 5.06
CA ILE A 388 -0.44 -1.46 6.50
C ILE A 388 0.68 -0.47 6.76
N PHE A 389 0.34 0.62 7.42
CA PHE A 389 1.27 1.67 7.77
C PHE A 389 1.10 2.07 9.24
N ARG A 390 2.17 1.96 10.04
CA ARG A 390 2.16 2.40 11.44
C ARG A 390 2.90 3.74 11.54
N GLU A 391 2.15 4.80 11.62
CA GLU A 391 2.68 6.16 11.83
C GLU A 391 1.61 7.06 12.45
N ASP A 392 2.01 7.99 13.30
CA ASP A 392 1.13 8.98 13.91
C ASP A 392 1.00 10.21 13.00
N LEU A 393 0.18 10.07 11.96
CA LEU A 393 0.04 11.06 10.88
C LEU A 393 -1.07 12.07 11.12
N VAL A 394 -2.19 11.66 11.70
CA VAL A 394 -3.38 12.51 11.77
C VAL A 394 -3.06 13.84 12.45
N ASN A 395 -2.48 13.80 13.62
CA ASN A 395 -2.11 15.02 14.35
C ASN A 395 -1.00 15.81 13.65
N LYS A 396 -0.02 15.12 13.02
CA LYS A 396 1.03 15.79 12.23
C LYS A 396 0.42 16.59 11.08
N MET A 397 -0.52 16.00 10.35
CA MET A 397 -1.17 16.64 9.22
C MET A 397 -2.07 17.80 9.69
N CYS A 398 -2.81 17.62 10.77
CA CYS A 398 -3.64 18.71 11.33
C CYS A 398 -2.80 19.90 11.78
N ARG A 399 -1.65 19.67 12.41
CA ARG A 399 -0.74 20.76 12.86
C ARG A 399 -0.06 21.48 11.71
N ASN A 400 0.17 20.79 10.61
CA ASN A 400 0.94 21.29 9.47
C ASN A 400 0.07 21.65 8.26
N CYS A 401 -1.25 21.67 8.41
CA CYS A 401 -2.11 22.14 7.33
C CYS A 401 -2.03 23.66 7.20
N VAL A 402 -2.10 24.14 5.97
CA VAL A 402 -2.07 25.56 5.61
C VAL A 402 -3.26 26.30 6.25
N ARG A 403 -4.42 25.66 6.26
CA ARG A 403 -5.64 26.16 6.89
C ARG A 403 -6.42 24.98 7.45
N PHE A 404 -6.80 25.05 8.73
CA PHE A 404 -7.60 24.01 9.35
C PHE A 404 -8.99 23.94 8.71
N PRO A 405 -9.54 22.75 8.44
CA PRO A 405 -10.82 22.61 7.78
C PRO A 405 -11.97 23.23 8.56
N SER A 406 -12.84 23.93 7.85
CA SER A 406 -14.09 24.51 8.39
C SER A 406 -15.34 23.70 8.03
N SER A 407 -15.18 22.62 7.25
CA SER A 407 -16.32 21.81 6.81
C SER A 407 -16.84 20.91 7.94
N ASN A 408 -18.09 20.45 7.81
CA ASN A 408 -18.74 19.56 8.78
C ASN A 408 -18.24 18.12 8.74
N LEU A 409 -17.33 17.77 7.83
CA LEU A 409 -16.69 16.45 7.84
C LEU A 409 -15.82 16.30 9.08
N ASP A 410 -15.78 15.10 9.64
CA ASP A 410 -14.86 14.76 10.71
C ASP A 410 -13.41 14.65 10.20
N ILE A 411 -12.47 14.73 11.11
CA ILE A 411 -11.04 14.68 10.79
C ILE A 411 -10.63 13.39 10.07
N PRO A 412 -11.08 12.18 10.46
CA PRO A 412 -10.76 10.97 9.72
C PRO A 412 -11.16 11.02 8.24
N ASN A 413 -12.31 11.56 7.90
CA ASN A 413 -12.73 11.71 6.50
C ASN A 413 -11.85 12.69 5.73
N HIS A 414 -11.50 13.83 6.32
CA HIS A 414 -10.53 14.77 5.75
C HIS A 414 -9.16 14.10 5.52
N PHE A 415 -8.68 13.35 6.52
CA PHE A 415 -7.41 12.67 6.50
C PHE A 415 -7.34 11.63 5.38
N ILE A 416 -8.32 10.72 5.32
CA ILE A 416 -8.34 9.65 4.30
C ILE A 416 -8.53 10.24 2.90
N LYS A 417 -9.38 11.24 2.73
CA LYS A 417 -9.51 11.94 1.45
C LYS A 417 -8.17 12.49 0.98
N THR A 418 -7.39 13.07 1.87
CA THR A 418 -6.06 13.58 1.55
C THR A 418 -5.11 12.47 1.11
N ILE A 419 -5.00 11.41 1.88
CA ILE A 419 -4.10 10.27 1.59
C ILE A 419 -4.41 9.65 0.22
N LEU A 420 -5.67 9.33 -0.05
CA LEU A 420 -6.06 8.71 -1.31
C LEU A 420 -5.94 9.67 -2.49
N SER A 421 -6.25 10.94 -2.30
CA SER A 421 -6.10 11.95 -3.35
C SER A 421 -4.64 12.20 -3.72
N GLN A 422 -3.74 12.15 -2.74
CA GLN A 422 -2.31 12.27 -2.96
C GLN A 422 -1.68 10.98 -3.51
N GLY A 423 -2.35 9.83 -3.34
CA GLY A 423 -1.78 8.53 -3.71
C GLY A 423 -0.49 8.20 -2.98
N HIS A 424 -0.31 8.75 -1.78
CA HIS A 424 0.92 8.65 -1.01
C HIS A 424 0.63 8.69 0.50
N LEU A 425 1.35 7.89 1.28
CA LEU A 425 1.13 7.76 2.71
C LEU A 425 1.61 8.96 3.52
N THR A 426 2.56 9.73 3.01
CA THR A 426 3.18 10.83 3.75
C THR A 426 3.20 12.15 2.95
N PRO A 427 2.03 12.76 2.70
CA PRO A 427 1.96 14.06 2.02
C PRO A 427 2.34 15.20 2.97
N LEU A 428 3.59 15.21 3.39
CA LEU A 428 4.19 16.15 4.33
C LEU A 428 5.59 16.52 3.85
N PRO A 429 6.13 17.66 4.26
CA PRO A 429 7.52 18.00 3.96
C PRO A 429 8.49 16.95 4.51
N LEU A 430 9.59 16.74 3.80
CA LEU A 430 10.62 15.76 4.20
C LEU A 430 11.26 16.07 5.56
N TYR A 431 11.25 17.32 6.02
CA TYR A 431 11.75 17.67 7.34
C TYR A 431 10.78 17.29 8.48
N ILE A 432 9.51 17.03 8.17
CA ILE A 432 8.51 16.54 9.13
C ILE A 432 8.42 15.02 9.09
N CYS A 433 8.39 14.45 7.88
CA CYS A 433 8.30 13.03 7.65
C CYS A 433 9.39 12.59 6.65
N PRO A 434 10.62 12.32 7.14
CA PRO A 434 11.74 11.97 6.27
C PRO A 434 11.53 10.66 5.54
N VAL A 435 11.96 10.64 4.27
CA VAL A 435 11.88 9.47 3.39
C VAL A 435 13.25 9.23 2.76
N TYR A 436 13.68 7.98 2.68
CA TYR A 436 14.79 7.58 1.82
C TYR A 436 14.39 7.85 0.37
N TRP A 437 15.04 8.77 -0.29
CA TRP A 437 14.57 9.32 -1.58
C TRP A 437 14.35 8.27 -2.65
N ALA A 438 15.28 7.34 -2.79
CA ALA A 438 15.18 6.26 -3.78
C ALA A 438 14.06 5.22 -3.46
N TYR A 439 13.49 5.27 -2.27
CA TYR A 439 12.48 4.32 -1.78
C TYR A 439 11.11 4.94 -1.57
N ASP A 440 10.87 6.13 -2.10
CA ASP A 440 9.59 6.82 -2.01
C ASP A 440 8.43 5.99 -2.57
N TYR A 441 8.69 5.18 -3.59
CA TYR A 441 7.71 4.29 -4.20
C TYR A 441 7.06 3.31 -3.22
N THR A 442 7.73 2.97 -2.11
CA THR A 442 7.18 2.07 -1.09
C THR A 442 6.01 2.69 -0.31
N LEU A 443 5.89 4.02 -0.35
CA LEU A 443 4.84 4.78 0.32
C LEU A 443 3.65 5.12 -0.59
N ARG A 444 3.62 4.61 -1.81
CA ARG A 444 2.52 4.85 -2.76
C ARG A 444 1.26 4.09 -2.38
N VAL A 445 0.14 4.77 -2.51
CA VAL A 445 -1.21 4.23 -2.37
C VAL A 445 -1.90 4.28 -3.74
N TYR A 446 -1.24 3.75 -4.75
CA TYR A 446 -1.68 3.74 -6.14
C TYR A 446 -1.14 2.51 -6.88
N PRO A 447 -1.98 1.71 -7.53
CA PRO A 447 -3.46 1.72 -7.46
C PRO A 447 -3.99 1.60 -6.04
N VAL A 448 -5.22 2.08 -5.82
CA VAL A 448 -5.86 2.05 -4.50
C VAL A 448 -6.02 0.58 -4.04
N PRO A 449 -5.59 0.24 -2.82
CA PRO A 449 -5.74 -1.12 -2.30
C PRO A 449 -7.19 -1.43 -1.90
N ASP A 450 -7.49 -2.68 -1.62
CA ASP A 450 -8.79 -3.09 -1.06
C ASP A 450 -8.95 -2.62 0.38
N LEU A 451 -7.88 -2.75 1.17
CA LEU A 451 -7.81 -2.31 2.55
C LEU A 451 -6.55 -1.47 2.78
N LEU A 452 -6.73 -0.29 3.34
CA LEU A 452 -5.66 0.56 3.83
C LEU A 452 -5.75 0.68 5.35
N VAL A 453 -4.72 0.20 6.04
CA VAL A 453 -4.60 0.30 7.48
C VAL A 453 -3.55 1.35 7.82
N ILE A 454 -3.99 2.46 8.38
CA ILE A 454 -3.11 3.48 8.95
C ILE A 454 -3.28 3.41 10.45
N ALA A 455 -2.40 2.64 11.09
CA ALA A 455 -2.36 2.48 12.53
C ALA A 455 -1.73 3.73 13.17
N ASP A 456 -2.54 4.48 13.86
CA ASP A 456 -2.26 5.79 14.43
C ASP A 456 -2.74 5.83 15.89
N LYS A 457 -2.08 6.56 16.75
CA LYS A 457 -2.53 6.77 18.13
C LYS A 457 -3.79 7.62 18.24
N TYR A 458 -4.25 8.20 17.14
CA TYR A 458 -5.53 8.87 17.05
C TYR A 458 -6.69 7.92 17.35
N ASP A 459 -7.86 8.43 17.68
CA ASP A 459 -9.04 7.61 17.93
C ASP A 459 -9.34 6.66 16.78
N PRO A 460 -9.77 5.42 17.07
CA PRO A 460 -10.09 4.44 16.04
C PRO A 460 -11.13 4.95 15.06
N PHE A 461 -10.98 4.62 13.79
CA PHE A 461 -11.95 4.97 12.75
C PHE A 461 -12.02 3.91 11.65
N THR A 462 -13.15 3.91 10.96
CA THR A 462 -13.38 3.17 9.71
C THR A 462 -14.01 4.13 8.72
N VAL A 463 -13.36 4.32 7.57
CA VAL A 463 -13.79 5.22 6.50
C VAL A 463 -13.70 4.47 5.18
N THR A 464 -14.75 4.55 4.37
CA THR A 464 -14.74 4.04 2.99
C THR A 464 -14.66 5.21 2.03
N ASN A 465 -13.69 5.19 1.13
CA ASN A 465 -13.50 6.22 0.10
C ASN A 465 -12.91 5.56 -1.15
N THR A 466 -13.42 5.91 -2.33
CA THR A 466 -12.93 5.41 -3.63
C THR A 466 -12.85 3.88 -3.67
N GLU A 467 -13.88 3.21 -3.16
CA GLU A 467 -13.95 1.74 -3.04
C GLU A 467 -12.82 1.12 -2.18
N CYS A 468 -12.10 1.93 -1.42
CA CYS A 468 -11.07 1.51 -0.47
C CYS A 468 -11.61 1.60 0.95
N LEU A 469 -11.48 0.50 1.68
CA LEU A 469 -11.79 0.45 3.09
C LEU A 469 -10.54 0.91 3.86
N CYS A 470 -10.67 2.00 4.63
CA CYS A 470 -9.57 2.62 5.37
C CYS A 470 -9.86 2.53 6.86
N ILE A 471 -8.94 1.95 7.61
CA ILE A 471 -9.11 1.73 9.03
C ILE A 471 -7.92 2.23 9.85
N ASN A 472 -8.22 2.66 11.07
CA ASN A 472 -7.26 2.84 12.15
C ASN A 472 -7.72 2.02 13.35
N PRO A 473 -6.97 0.99 13.78
CA PRO A 473 -7.33 0.22 14.96
C PRO A 473 -7.17 1.01 16.27
N GLY A 474 -6.50 2.15 16.22
CA GLY A 474 -6.17 2.97 17.38
C GLY A 474 -5.04 2.38 18.23
N SER A 475 -4.70 3.07 19.31
CA SER A 475 -3.73 2.58 20.29
C SER A 475 -4.41 1.61 21.25
N PHE A 476 -4.04 0.34 21.19
CA PHE A 476 -4.66 -0.72 21.98
C PHE A 476 -4.77 -0.39 23.47
N PRO A 477 -3.69 -0.01 24.16
CA PRO A 477 -3.77 0.31 25.60
C PRO A 477 -4.50 1.62 25.91
N ARG A 478 -4.53 2.58 24.97
CA ARG A 478 -5.14 3.89 25.19
C ARG A 478 -6.61 3.97 24.78
N SER A 479 -7.06 3.09 23.90
CA SER A 479 -8.43 3.06 23.38
C SER A 479 -9.33 2.03 24.07
N GLY A 480 -8.98 1.63 25.30
CA GLY A 480 -9.72 0.63 26.06
C GLY A 480 -9.60 -0.76 25.48
N PHE A 481 -8.42 -1.12 24.97
CA PHE A 481 -8.12 -2.40 24.34
C PHE A 481 -9.01 -2.72 23.13
N SER A 482 -9.28 -1.69 22.34
CA SER A 482 -9.98 -1.83 21.08
C SER A 482 -9.03 -2.29 19.97
N PHE A 483 -9.57 -3.04 19.04
CA PHE A 483 -8.89 -3.52 17.84
C PHE A 483 -9.91 -3.72 16.71
N LYS A 484 -9.44 -3.97 15.51
CA LYS A 484 -10.30 -4.16 14.35
C LYS A 484 -10.07 -5.52 13.70
N VAL A 485 -11.15 -6.11 13.19
CA VAL A 485 -11.15 -7.39 12.49
C VAL A 485 -11.66 -7.18 11.08
N PHE A 486 -10.89 -7.63 10.11
CA PHE A 486 -11.25 -7.57 8.69
C PHE A 486 -11.60 -8.96 8.17
N TYR A 487 -12.74 -9.05 7.48
CA TYR A 487 -13.22 -10.26 6.80
C TYR A 487 -13.06 -10.10 5.28
N PRO A 488 -12.08 -10.77 4.64
CA PRO A 488 -11.82 -10.60 3.22
C PRO A 488 -12.96 -11.03 2.32
N SER A 489 -13.71 -12.07 2.69
CA SER A 489 -14.75 -12.65 1.84
C SER A 489 -15.87 -11.66 1.49
N ASN A 490 -16.24 -10.80 2.42
CA ASN A 490 -17.27 -9.78 2.25
C ASN A 490 -16.75 -8.34 2.36
N LYS A 491 -15.45 -8.16 2.53
CA LYS A 491 -14.77 -6.86 2.67
C LYS A 491 -15.37 -5.98 3.78
N THR A 492 -15.69 -6.58 4.91
CA THR A 492 -16.23 -5.88 6.07
C THR A 492 -15.23 -5.79 7.21
N VAL A 493 -15.36 -4.76 8.03
CA VAL A 493 -14.58 -4.55 9.25
C VAL A 493 -15.52 -4.55 10.46
N GLU A 494 -15.11 -5.27 11.48
CA GLU A 494 -15.78 -5.31 12.79
C GLU A 494 -14.91 -4.61 13.83
N ASP A 495 -15.55 -3.74 14.62
CA ASP A 495 -14.92 -3.15 15.79
C ASP A 495 -15.03 -4.09 16.97
N SER A 496 -13.92 -4.36 17.63
CA SER A 496 -13.83 -5.19 18.80
C SER A 496 -13.16 -4.45 19.94
N LYS A 497 -13.57 -4.79 21.17
CA LYS A 497 -13.03 -4.20 22.38
C LYS A 497 -13.00 -5.24 23.50
N LEU A 498 -11.86 -5.38 24.16
CA LEU A 498 -11.73 -6.22 25.34
C LEU A 498 -12.08 -5.40 26.58
N GLN A 499 -13.28 -5.59 27.08
CA GLN A 499 -13.72 -4.93 28.31
C GLN A 499 -12.92 -5.45 29.50
N GLY A 500 -12.53 -4.56 30.41
CA GLY A 500 -12.05 -4.94 31.72
C GLY A 500 -13.20 -5.52 32.54
N PHE A 501 -12.91 -6.56 33.31
CA PHE A 501 -13.76 -6.97 34.37
C PHE A 501 -13.67 -5.99 35.54
#